data_3b20cc38db95e966a1e285803cd341b7
#
_entry.id   3b20cc38db95e966a1e285803cd341b7
#
_cell.length_a   1.000
_cell.length_b   1.000
_cell.length_c   1.000
_cell.angle_alpha   90.00
_cell.angle_beta   90.00
_cell.angle_gamma   90.00
#
_symmetry.space_group_name_H-M   'P 1'
#
loop_
_entity.id
_entity.type
_entity.pdbx_description
1 polymer ?
#
loop_
_entity_poly.entity_id
_entity_poly.type
_entity_poly.pdbx_seq_one_letter_code
_entity_poly.pdbx_strand_id
1 'polypeptide(L)'
;MQKLKEKLRYLPAVHKVQQNNQFKNIAHQVGNERTVTSWLREEMDALRQILLTNEESQLETTQQMEQFVLDQLQKKLEKFRNGNMRRIINATGTILHTNFGRATMSESAIEKIIMAARHYTNLEYNIESGERGSRHSLVEDFIIQSTGAEAAMVVNNNAAAVFFVLKAFAEGKEVIVSRGQLVEIGGSFRISKIMEESGAKLVEVGTTNKTHKYDYEDAISEKTAMVMKVHTSNFKTIGFTAEVSLKELSDVAKNNKSDILVYEDLGSGAIYDFKQHGVGEEPTVKEVLKNGADIVSNRMQ
;
A
#
# COMPACT_ATOMS: atom_id res chain seq x y z
N MET A 1 -21.63 -49.35 0.79
CA MET A 1 -22.00 -48.64 2.04
C MET A 1 -21.59 -49.37 3.31
N GLN A 2 -21.75 -50.70 3.43
CA GLN A 2 -21.40 -51.44 4.65
C GLN A 2 -19.89 -51.48 4.88
N LYS A 3 -19.08 -51.77 3.85
CA LYS A 3 -17.59 -51.73 3.88
C LYS A 3 -17.03 -50.33 4.23
N LEU A 4 -17.66 -49.27 3.77
CA LEU A 4 -17.23 -47.89 4.07
C LEU A 4 -17.45 -47.56 5.56
N LYS A 5 -18.56 -47.98 6.15
CA LYS A 5 -18.82 -47.78 7.57
C LYS A 5 -17.89 -48.62 8.47
N GLU A 6 -17.40 -49.76 8.01
CA GLU A 6 -16.43 -50.57 8.73
C GLU A 6 -15.05 -49.86 8.81
N LYS A 7 -14.59 -49.23 7.73
CA LYS A 7 -13.32 -48.46 7.74
C LYS A 7 -13.35 -47.31 8.76
N LEU A 8 -14.50 -46.68 9.01
CA LEU A 8 -14.60 -45.59 10.01
C LEU A 8 -14.29 -46.04 11.45
N ARG A 9 -14.38 -47.36 11.76
CA ARG A 9 -14.02 -47.89 13.08
C ARG A 9 -12.52 -47.83 13.36
N TYR A 10 -11.70 -47.72 12.31
CA TYR A 10 -10.25 -47.60 12.41
C TYR A 10 -9.75 -46.17 12.52
N LEU A 11 -10.66 -45.16 12.49
CA LEU A 11 -10.25 -43.76 12.71
C LEU A 11 -9.65 -43.60 14.11
N PRO A 12 -8.44 -43.04 14.23
CA PRO A 12 -7.81 -42.80 15.52
C PRO A 12 -8.62 -41.79 16.34
N ALA A 13 -8.68 -41.94 17.63
CA ALA A 13 -9.29 -40.93 18.47
C ALA A 13 -8.36 -39.70 18.60
N VAL A 14 -8.92 -38.49 18.56
CA VAL A 14 -8.16 -37.25 18.64
C VAL A 14 -7.18 -37.25 19.81
N HIS A 15 -7.60 -37.66 21.01
CA HIS A 15 -6.75 -37.69 22.19
C HIS A 15 -5.55 -38.68 22.08
N LYS A 16 -5.67 -39.75 21.27
CA LYS A 16 -4.57 -40.69 21.02
C LYS A 16 -3.53 -40.04 20.10
N VAL A 17 -3.97 -39.37 19.03
CA VAL A 17 -3.06 -38.64 18.14
C VAL A 17 -2.34 -37.52 18.88
N GLN A 18 -3.00 -36.82 19.80
CA GLN A 18 -2.37 -35.79 20.66
C GLN A 18 -1.26 -36.34 21.56
N GLN A 19 -1.33 -37.63 21.93
CA GLN A 19 -0.27 -38.30 22.73
C GLN A 19 0.96 -38.66 21.89
N ASN A 20 0.85 -38.67 20.56
CA ASN A 20 1.95 -39.00 19.65
C ASN A 20 3.06 -37.96 19.73
N ASN A 21 4.31 -38.41 19.72
CA ASN A 21 5.48 -37.53 19.81
C ASN A 21 5.59 -36.55 18.62
N GLN A 22 5.17 -36.97 17.44
CA GLN A 22 5.16 -36.10 16.26
C GLN A 22 4.15 -34.95 16.42
N PHE A 23 2.94 -35.24 16.94
CA PHE A 23 1.97 -34.18 17.27
C PHE A 23 2.53 -33.19 18.30
N LYS A 24 3.11 -33.68 19.39
CA LYS A 24 3.71 -32.84 20.44
C LYS A 24 4.82 -31.95 19.89
N ASN A 25 5.65 -32.49 19.01
CA ASN A 25 6.71 -31.73 18.34
C ASN A 25 6.13 -30.60 17.45
N ILE A 26 5.09 -30.91 16.67
CA ILE A 26 4.38 -29.93 15.85
C ILE A 26 3.77 -28.84 16.75
N ALA A 27 3.11 -29.22 17.85
CA ALA A 27 2.51 -28.30 18.80
C ALA A 27 3.56 -27.36 19.44
N HIS A 28 4.72 -27.89 19.81
CA HIS A 28 5.85 -27.13 20.33
C HIS A 28 6.38 -26.12 19.30
N GLN A 29 6.53 -26.53 18.03
CA GLN A 29 7.02 -25.67 16.97
C GLN A 29 6.04 -24.53 16.60
N VAL A 30 4.74 -24.78 16.70
CA VAL A 30 3.69 -23.75 16.51
C VAL A 30 3.58 -22.83 17.73
N GLY A 31 3.99 -23.29 18.92
CA GLY A 31 3.86 -22.55 20.18
C GLY A 31 2.41 -22.45 20.69
N ASN A 32 1.47 -23.17 20.08
CA ASN A 32 0.05 -23.17 20.46
C ASN A 32 -0.62 -24.50 20.14
N GLU A 33 -0.77 -25.32 21.17
CA GLU A 33 -1.38 -26.66 21.05
C GLU A 33 -2.85 -26.60 20.60
N ARG A 34 -3.62 -25.56 20.98
CA ARG A 34 -5.02 -25.39 20.55
C ARG A 34 -5.13 -25.23 19.04
N THR A 35 -4.23 -24.49 18.43
CA THR A 35 -4.17 -24.32 16.96
C THR A 35 -3.92 -25.67 16.27
N VAL A 36 -2.94 -26.44 16.75
CA VAL A 36 -2.63 -27.75 16.16
C VAL A 36 -3.77 -28.78 16.41
N THR A 37 -4.45 -28.68 17.54
CA THR A 37 -5.65 -29.49 17.80
C THR A 37 -6.80 -29.11 16.85
N SER A 38 -6.98 -27.86 16.50
CA SER A 38 -7.95 -27.47 15.47
C SER A 38 -7.58 -28.06 14.11
N TRP A 39 -6.32 -27.95 13.70
CA TRP A 39 -5.83 -28.60 12.48
C TRP A 39 -6.06 -30.12 12.49
N LEU A 40 -5.77 -30.77 13.63
CA LEU A 40 -6.02 -32.19 13.77
C LEU A 40 -7.48 -32.58 13.53
N ARG A 41 -8.42 -31.80 14.07
CA ARG A 41 -9.85 -32.05 13.86
C ARG A 41 -10.25 -31.86 12.40
N GLU A 42 -9.76 -30.84 11.76
CA GLU A 42 -9.97 -30.59 10.33
C GLU A 42 -9.47 -31.76 9.48
N GLU A 43 -8.25 -32.25 9.73
CA GLU A 43 -7.69 -33.39 8.99
C GLU A 43 -8.41 -34.70 9.28
N MET A 44 -8.88 -34.90 10.52
CA MET A 44 -9.72 -36.04 10.87
C MET A 44 -11.07 -36.03 10.16
N ASP A 45 -11.68 -34.85 10.01
CA ASP A 45 -12.93 -34.69 9.27
C ASP A 45 -12.71 -34.85 7.75
N ALA A 46 -11.61 -34.33 7.20
CA ALA A 46 -11.21 -34.57 5.83
C ALA A 46 -10.96 -36.05 5.55
N LEU A 47 -10.22 -36.76 6.43
CA LEU A 47 -10.00 -38.17 6.31
C LEU A 47 -11.33 -38.98 6.35
N ARG A 48 -12.27 -38.59 7.24
CA ARG A 48 -13.61 -39.20 7.31
C ARG A 48 -14.34 -39.04 5.96
N GLN A 49 -14.28 -37.88 5.31
CA GLN A 49 -14.89 -37.68 4.01
C GLN A 49 -14.20 -38.52 2.92
N ILE A 50 -12.89 -38.62 2.93
CA ILE A 50 -12.13 -39.47 1.99
C ILE A 50 -12.58 -40.94 2.13
N LEU A 51 -12.69 -41.46 3.35
CA LEU A 51 -13.12 -42.82 3.62
C LEU A 51 -14.58 -43.08 3.20
N LEU A 52 -15.44 -42.06 3.21
CA LEU A 52 -16.84 -42.18 2.80
C LEU A 52 -17.04 -42.07 1.28
N THR A 53 -16.13 -41.42 0.56
CA THR A 53 -16.27 -41.15 -0.88
C THR A 53 -15.39 -42.03 -1.75
N ASN A 54 -14.28 -42.57 -1.20
CA ASN A 54 -13.30 -43.35 -1.94
C ASN A 54 -13.22 -44.79 -1.45
N GLU A 55 -13.85 -45.73 -2.17
CA GLU A 55 -13.82 -47.17 -1.83
C GLU A 55 -12.43 -47.81 -1.99
N GLU A 56 -11.56 -47.26 -2.82
CA GLU A 56 -10.21 -47.76 -3.12
C GLU A 56 -9.14 -47.19 -2.15
N SER A 57 -9.53 -46.46 -1.13
CA SER A 57 -8.59 -45.95 -0.14
C SER A 57 -7.76 -47.10 0.46
N GLN A 58 -6.42 -47.01 0.33
CA GLN A 58 -5.48 -47.99 0.88
C GLN A 58 -5.28 -47.89 2.40
N LEU A 59 -6.03 -46.98 3.07
CA LEU A 59 -5.97 -46.80 4.51
C LEU A 59 -6.88 -47.82 5.19
N GLU A 60 -6.31 -48.89 5.69
CA GLU A 60 -7.04 -50.04 6.26
C GLU A 60 -6.84 -50.20 7.77
N THR A 61 -5.80 -49.61 8.32
CA THR A 61 -5.46 -49.74 9.74
C THR A 61 -5.47 -48.39 10.47
N THR A 62 -5.73 -48.43 11.79
CA THR A 62 -5.66 -47.21 12.64
C THR A 62 -4.28 -46.55 12.56
N GLN A 63 -3.21 -47.31 12.48
CA GLN A 63 -1.84 -46.79 12.40
C GLN A 63 -1.58 -46.04 11.07
N GLN A 64 -2.06 -46.59 9.94
CA GLN A 64 -1.95 -45.93 8.66
C GLN A 64 -2.75 -44.61 8.63
N MET A 65 -3.95 -44.60 9.23
CA MET A 65 -4.80 -43.41 9.32
C MET A 65 -4.17 -42.32 10.22
N GLU A 66 -3.61 -42.75 11.36
CA GLU A 66 -2.88 -41.88 12.28
C GLU A 66 -1.68 -41.24 11.58
N GLN A 67 -0.86 -42.03 10.89
CA GLN A 67 0.31 -41.52 10.17
C GLN A 67 -0.11 -40.56 9.05
N PHE A 68 -1.16 -40.90 8.29
CA PHE A 68 -1.69 -40.00 7.27
C PHE A 68 -2.06 -38.61 7.83
N VAL A 69 -2.78 -38.58 8.97
CA VAL A 69 -3.17 -37.32 9.63
C VAL A 69 -1.95 -36.56 10.11
N LEU A 70 -0.96 -37.22 10.70
CA LEU A 70 0.28 -36.62 11.17
C LEU A 70 1.08 -36.02 9.99
N ASP A 71 1.11 -36.67 8.84
CA ASP A 71 1.74 -36.17 7.62
C ASP A 71 1.03 -34.92 7.08
N GLN A 72 -0.30 -34.85 7.14
CA GLN A 72 -1.05 -33.65 6.80
C GLN A 72 -0.76 -32.49 7.78
N LEU A 73 -0.69 -32.80 9.08
CA LEU A 73 -0.28 -31.82 10.09
C LEU A 73 1.14 -31.28 9.84
N GLN A 74 2.05 -32.13 9.43
CA GLN A 74 3.41 -31.73 9.06
C GLN A 74 3.41 -30.77 7.86
N LYS A 75 2.62 -31.04 6.83
CA LYS A 75 2.44 -30.13 5.69
C LYS A 75 1.83 -28.78 6.11
N LYS A 76 0.85 -28.81 7.03
CA LYS A 76 0.29 -27.57 7.61
C LYS A 76 1.34 -26.78 8.39
N LEU A 77 2.18 -27.45 9.18
CA LEU A 77 3.29 -26.83 9.88
C LEU A 77 4.27 -26.15 8.91
N GLU A 78 4.66 -26.82 7.83
CA GLU A 78 5.54 -26.26 6.82
C GLU A 78 4.93 -25.03 6.15
N LYS A 79 3.64 -25.10 5.78
CA LYS A 79 2.91 -23.96 5.25
C LYS A 79 2.84 -22.80 6.27
N PHE A 80 2.59 -23.11 7.54
CA PHE A 80 2.54 -22.13 8.62
C PHE A 80 3.90 -21.42 8.82
N ARG A 81 4.99 -22.19 8.85
CA ARG A 81 6.36 -21.67 9.01
C ARG A 81 6.84 -20.82 7.82
N ASN A 82 6.54 -21.27 6.62
CA ASN A 82 6.91 -20.57 5.39
C ASN A 82 6.08 -19.29 5.16
N GLY A 83 4.98 -19.10 5.94
CA GLY A 83 4.04 -18.01 5.75
C GLY A 83 3.36 -18.05 4.37
N ASN A 84 2.62 -16.98 4.08
CA ASN A 84 1.90 -16.86 2.81
C ASN A 84 2.69 -16.09 1.74
N MET A 85 3.73 -15.37 2.15
CA MET A 85 4.55 -14.58 1.23
C MET A 85 5.62 -15.46 0.55
N ARG A 86 5.67 -15.39 -0.77
CA ARG A 86 6.62 -16.19 -1.57
C ARG A 86 7.31 -15.29 -2.59
N ARG A 87 8.57 -15.59 -2.86
CA ARG A 87 9.27 -14.99 -3.99
C ARG A 87 8.59 -15.42 -5.30
N ILE A 88 8.33 -14.44 -6.16
CA ILE A 88 7.80 -14.65 -7.50
C ILE A 88 8.73 -14.04 -8.54
N ILE A 89 8.60 -14.49 -9.79
CA ILE A 89 9.28 -13.89 -10.93
C ILE A 89 8.28 -12.97 -11.63
N ASN A 90 8.62 -11.68 -11.72
CA ASN A 90 7.84 -10.73 -12.49
C ASN A 90 8.21 -10.81 -13.97
N ALA A 91 7.33 -11.38 -14.78
CA ALA A 91 7.46 -11.45 -16.24
C ALA A 91 6.37 -10.64 -16.96
N THR A 92 5.79 -9.63 -16.30
CA THR A 92 4.67 -8.86 -16.86
C THR A 92 5.08 -7.70 -17.76
N GLY A 93 6.36 -7.32 -17.76
CA GLY A 93 6.84 -6.10 -18.44
C GLY A 93 6.62 -4.82 -17.64
N THR A 94 5.96 -4.88 -16.46
CA THR A 94 5.71 -3.72 -15.58
C THR A 94 6.61 -3.82 -14.36
N ILE A 95 7.65 -2.98 -14.28
CA ILE A 95 8.64 -3.01 -13.18
C ILE A 95 7.98 -2.71 -11.83
N LEU A 96 7.17 -1.64 -11.76
CA LEU A 96 6.49 -1.20 -10.54
C LEU A 96 5.08 -1.82 -10.41
N HIS A 97 4.99 -3.14 -10.62
CA HIS A 97 3.72 -3.85 -10.61
C HIS A 97 3.08 -3.84 -9.20
N THR A 98 1.89 -3.26 -9.09
CA THR A 98 1.23 -3.00 -7.80
C THR A 98 0.96 -4.27 -6.98
N ASN A 99 0.59 -5.38 -7.65
CA ASN A 99 0.30 -6.65 -6.99
C ASN A 99 1.56 -7.40 -6.54
N PHE A 100 2.74 -7.00 -7.03
CA PHE A 100 4.02 -7.67 -6.75
C PHE A 100 4.93 -6.88 -5.80
N GLY A 101 4.35 -5.94 -5.07
CA GLY A 101 5.08 -5.18 -4.05
C GLY A 101 5.80 -3.94 -4.60
N ARG A 102 5.66 -3.65 -5.90
CA ARG A 102 6.27 -2.49 -6.59
C ARG A 102 7.80 -2.59 -6.68
N ALA A 103 8.53 -1.52 -6.33
CA ALA A 103 9.99 -1.52 -6.38
C ALA A 103 10.62 -2.46 -5.35
N THR A 104 11.67 -3.14 -5.75
CA THR A 104 12.57 -3.83 -4.81
C THR A 104 13.52 -2.82 -4.18
N MET A 105 13.95 -3.09 -2.98
CA MET A 105 14.90 -2.23 -2.26
C MET A 105 16.35 -2.56 -2.65
N SER A 106 17.23 -1.55 -2.56
CA SER A 106 18.67 -1.77 -2.71
C SER A 106 19.23 -2.59 -1.54
N GLU A 107 20.33 -3.31 -1.76
CA GLU A 107 20.97 -4.10 -0.69
C GLU A 107 21.32 -3.24 0.52
N SER A 108 21.82 -2.02 0.33
CA SER A 108 22.11 -1.09 1.42
C SER A 108 20.88 -0.70 2.24
N ALA A 109 19.72 -0.54 1.61
CA ALA A 109 18.46 -0.29 2.30
C ALA A 109 17.99 -1.53 3.09
N ILE A 110 18.12 -2.72 2.50
CA ILE A 110 17.81 -3.99 3.18
C ILE A 110 18.66 -4.17 4.43
N GLU A 111 19.98 -3.91 4.34
CA GLU A 111 20.89 -3.98 5.50
C GLU A 111 20.45 -3.05 6.63
N LYS A 112 20.05 -1.82 6.32
CA LYS A 112 19.55 -0.85 7.31
C LYS A 112 18.24 -1.30 7.95
N ILE A 113 17.32 -1.89 7.17
CA ILE A 113 16.08 -2.45 7.70
C ILE A 113 16.36 -3.61 8.65
N ILE A 114 17.27 -4.51 8.27
CA ILE A 114 17.69 -5.64 9.13
C ILE A 114 18.31 -5.13 10.42
N MET A 115 19.18 -4.15 10.35
CA MET A 115 19.79 -3.52 11.52
C MET A 115 18.71 -2.94 12.44
N ALA A 116 17.80 -2.13 11.89
CA ALA A 116 16.74 -1.50 12.66
C ALA A 116 15.75 -2.51 13.28
N ALA A 117 15.50 -3.64 12.60
CA ALA A 117 14.63 -4.71 13.11
C ALA A 117 15.30 -5.56 14.21
N ARG A 118 16.62 -5.66 14.22
CA ARG A 118 17.36 -6.51 15.18
C ARG A 118 17.78 -5.79 16.46
N HIS A 119 17.83 -4.46 16.44
CA HIS A 119 18.40 -3.66 17.52
C HIS A 119 17.47 -2.54 17.94
N TYR A 120 17.70 -2.01 19.15
CA TYR A 120 17.16 -0.72 19.53
C TYR A 120 17.78 0.37 18.66
N THR A 121 17.00 1.37 18.29
CA THR A 121 17.43 2.46 17.41
C THR A 121 17.02 3.81 18.00
N ASN A 122 17.59 4.86 17.47
CA ASN A 122 17.28 6.24 17.83
C ASN A 122 16.03 6.80 17.12
N LEU A 123 15.05 5.95 16.78
CA LEU A 123 13.87 6.34 15.98
C LEU A 123 13.11 7.56 16.54
N GLU A 124 13.03 7.67 17.86
CA GLU A 124 12.42 8.82 18.56
C GLU A 124 13.35 9.34 19.68
N TYR A 125 14.67 9.25 19.49
CA TYR A 125 15.64 9.64 20.49
C TYR A 125 16.77 10.45 19.85
N ASN A 126 17.00 11.66 20.36
CA ASN A 126 18.15 12.46 19.97
C ASN A 126 19.36 12.04 20.82
N ILE A 127 20.36 11.46 20.16
CA ILE A 127 21.56 10.93 20.83
C ILE A 127 22.40 12.05 21.42
N GLU A 128 22.43 13.22 20.78
CA GLU A 128 23.29 14.35 21.20
C GLU A 128 22.72 15.04 22.44
N SER A 129 21.41 15.34 22.46
CA SER A 129 20.77 16.01 23.60
C SER A 129 20.30 15.05 24.71
N GLY A 130 20.23 13.75 24.44
CA GLY A 130 19.68 12.77 25.38
C GLY A 130 18.17 12.86 25.57
N GLU A 131 17.44 13.56 24.69
CA GLU A 131 16.02 13.82 24.81
C GLU A 131 15.20 13.07 23.75
N ARG A 132 13.87 13.13 23.89
CA ARG A 132 12.96 12.59 22.88
C ARG A 132 13.08 13.39 21.58
N GLY A 133 13.39 12.68 20.49
CA GLY A 133 13.46 13.21 19.12
C GLY A 133 12.19 12.95 18.31
N SER A 134 12.13 13.55 17.12
CA SER A 134 11.11 13.29 16.12
C SER A 134 11.60 12.26 15.11
N ARG A 135 10.76 11.25 14.81
CA ARG A 135 11.07 10.29 13.73
C ARG A 135 11.12 10.93 12.34
N HIS A 136 10.47 12.08 12.16
CA HIS A 136 10.47 12.80 10.89
C HIS A 136 11.83 13.39 10.57
N SER A 137 12.56 13.93 11.56
CA SER A 137 13.88 14.51 11.39
C SER A 137 14.95 13.54 10.86
N LEU A 138 14.73 12.22 11.01
CA LEU A 138 15.67 11.21 10.51
C LEU A 138 15.71 11.12 8.98
N VAL A 139 14.66 11.56 8.29
CA VAL A 139 14.52 11.42 6.83
C VAL A 139 14.32 12.76 6.13
N GLU A 140 13.95 13.81 6.84
CA GLU A 140 13.61 15.12 6.29
C GLU A 140 14.75 15.71 5.44
N ASP A 141 15.96 15.76 5.99
CA ASP A 141 17.14 16.31 5.30
C ASP A 141 17.44 15.57 3.99
N PHE A 142 17.27 14.26 3.96
CA PHE A 142 17.50 13.46 2.75
C PHE A 142 16.45 13.79 1.66
N ILE A 143 15.19 14.02 2.05
CA ILE A 143 14.14 14.38 1.12
C ILE A 143 14.38 15.81 0.60
N ILE A 144 14.70 16.76 1.47
CA ILE A 144 15.05 18.14 1.10
C ILE A 144 16.20 18.16 0.09
N GLN A 145 17.29 17.45 0.37
CA GLN A 145 18.43 17.35 -0.53
C GLN A 145 18.07 16.73 -1.89
N SER A 146 17.19 15.74 -1.91
CA SER A 146 16.82 15.03 -3.13
C SER A 146 15.82 15.81 -3.99
N THR A 147 14.94 16.59 -3.36
CA THR A 147 13.83 17.28 -4.04
C THR A 147 14.04 18.77 -4.22
N GLY A 148 14.84 19.40 -3.38
CA GLY A 148 15.00 20.86 -3.30
C GLY A 148 13.84 21.56 -2.59
N ALA A 149 12.99 20.82 -1.85
CA ALA A 149 11.95 21.39 -1.01
C ALA A 149 12.55 22.13 0.20
N GLU A 150 11.81 23.06 0.80
CA GLU A 150 12.23 23.76 2.03
C GLU A 150 11.97 22.91 3.29
N ALA A 151 10.94 22.07 3.25
CA ALA A 151 10.59 21.12 4.32
C ALA A 151 9.96 19.87 3.73
N ALA A 152 9.99 18.77 4.49
CA ALA A 152 9.42 17.50 4.04
C ALA A 152 8.85 16.69 5.20
N MET A 153 7.80 15.91 4.90
CA MET A 153 7.19 14.99 5.85
C MET A 153 6.85 13.67 5.17
N VAL A 154 7.09 12.57 5.87
CA VAL A 154 6.69 11.23 5.42
C VAL A 154 5.43 10.79 6.16
N VAL A 155 4.45 10.31 5.42
CA VAL A 155 3.20 9.73 5.93
C VAL A 155 3.00 8.34 5.35
N ASN A 156 1.99 7.62 5.80
CA ASN A 156 1.77 6.20 5.47
C ASN A 156 1.60 5.92 3.96
N ASN A 157 0.95 6.84 3.25
CA ASN A 157 0.69 6.72 1.81
C ASN A 157 0.25 8.08 1.24
N ASN A 158 0.19 8.18 -0.09
CA ASN A 158 -0.18 9.43 -0.75
C ASN A 158 -1.63 9.89 -0.43
N ALA A 159 -2.57 8.98 -0.22
CA ALA A 159 -3.93 9.34 0.20
C ALA A 159 -3.94 10.06 1.55
N ALA A 160 -3.13 9.59 2.50
CA ALA A 160 -2.94 10.25 3.79
C ALA A 160 -2.27 11.61 3.63
N ALA A 161 -1.32 11.75 2.69
CA ALA A 161 -0.69 13.04 2.39
C ALA A 161 -1.72 14.05 1.85
N VAL A 162 -2.53 13.66 0.87
CA VAL A 162 -3.60 14.51 0.32
C VAL A 162 -4.59 14.92 1.39
N PHE A 163 -5.08 13.98 2.20
CA PHE A 163 -5.99 14.27 3.31
C PHE A 163 -5.37 15.26 4.30
N PHE A 164 -4.11 15.03 4.69
CA PHE A 164 -3.39 15.87 5.65
C PHE A 164 -3.21 17.31 5.14
N VAL A 165 -2.79 17.47 3.88
CA VAL A 165 -2.62 18.78 3.26
C VAL A 165 -3.95 19.53 3.21
N LEU A 166 -5.00 18.90 2.71
CA LEU A 166 -6.33 19.51 2.62
C LEU A 166 -6.89 19.88 4.00
N LYS A 167 -6.73 19.00 5.00
CA LYS A 167 -7.15 19.25 6.37
C LYS A 167 -6.41 20.43 7.01
N ALA A 168 -5.10 20.51 6.80
CA ALA A 168 -4.27 21.54 7.42
C ALA A 168 -4.46 22.93 6.80
N PHE A 169 -4.65 23.02 5.49
CA PHE A 169 -4.61 24.28 4.77
C PHE A 169 -5.94 24.74 4.19
N ALA A 170 -6.89 23.83 3.99
CA ALA A 170 -8.15 24.10 3.28
C ALA A 170 -9.42 23.70 4.06
N GLU A 171 -9.36 23.31 5.34
CA GLU A 171 -10.55 22.99 6.13
C GLU A 171 -11.54 24.18 6.16
N GLY A 172 -12.79 23.92 5.73
CA GLY A 172 -13.84 24.92 5.63
C GLY A 172 -13.72 25.89 4.48
N LYS A 173 -12.62 25.85 3.71
CA LYS A 173 -12.32 26.73 2.57
C LYS A 173 -12.47 26.00 1.24
N GLU A 174 -12.38 26.77 0.15
CA GLU A 174 -12.52 26.28 -1.22
C GLU A 174 -11.19 25.81 -1.80
N VAL A 175 -11.24 24.67 -2.50
CA VAL A 175 -10.13 24.10 -3.28
C VAL A 175 -10.60 23.93 -4.72
N ILE A 176 -9.95 24.61 -5.64
CA ILE A 176 -10.28 24.58 -7.05
C ILE A 176 -9.54 23.46 -7.76
N VAL A 177 -10.25 22.59 -8.46
CA VAL A 177 -9.69 21.43 -9.19
C VAL A 177 -10.34 21.30 -10.56
N SER A 178 -9.56 20.92 -11.57
CA SER A 178 -10.12 20.57 -12.89
C SER A 178 -11.01 19.33 -12.80
N ARG A 179 -12.19 19.40 -13.39
CA ARG A 179 -13.12 18.25 -13.50
C ARG A 179 -12.49 17.05 -14.21
N GLY A 180 -11.64 17.29 -15.21
CA GLY A 180 -10.92 16.25 -15.93
C GLY A 180 -9.91 15.48 -15.07
N GLN A 181 -9.54 16.00 -13.91
CA GLN A 181 -8.60 15.38 -12.97
C GLN A 181 -9.31 14.63 -11.82
N LEU A 182 -10.62 14.74 -11.71
CA LEU A 182 -11.43 14.05 -10.69
C LEU A 182 -11.77 12.62 -11.14
N VAL A 183 -10.83 11.71 -10.93
CA VAL A 183 -10.95 10.31 -11.34
C VAL A 183 -10.97 9.38 -10.14
N GLU A 184 -11.48 8.18 -10.37
CA GLU A 184 -11.37 7.08 -9.42
C GLU A 184 -10.11 6.28 -9.74
N ILE A 185 -9.20 6.21 -8.79
CA ILE A 185 -7.97 5.42 -8.86
C ILE A 185 -8.16 4.18 -7.98
N GLY A 186 -7.90 3.00 -8.48
CA GLY A 186 -8.07 1.67 -7.89
C GLY A 186 -8.47 1.59 -6.41
N GLY A 187 -9.40 0.70 -6.08
CA GLY A 187 -9.87 0.51 -4.70
C GLY A 187 -10.84 1.58 -4.18
N SER A 188 -11.56 2.26 -5.07
CA SER A 188 -12.55 3.32 -4.74
C SER A 188 -11.95 4.63 -4.20
N PHE A 189 -10.65 4.87 -4.45
CA PHE A 189 -10.02 6.13 -4.10
C PHE A 189 -10.50 7.25 -5.03
N ARG A 190 -11.18 8.25 -4.47
CA ARG A 190 -11.67 9.43 -5.18
C ARG A 190 -11.20 10.69 -4.48
N ILE A 191 -10.53 11.58 -5.19
CA ILE A 191 -10.04 12.87 -4.66
C ILE A 191 -11.21 13.70 -4.09
N SER A 192 -12.34 13.74 -4.78
CA SER A 192 -13.53 14.45 -4.31
C SER A 192 -14.01 13.99 -2.92
N LYS A 193 -13.97 12.68 -2.66
CA LYS A 193 -14.35 12.12 -1.36
C LYS A 193 -13.34 12.48 -0.26
N ILE A 194 -12.06 12.49 -0.57
CA ILE A 194 -11.02 12.91 0.38
C ILE A 194 -11.18 14.39 0.73
N MET A 195 -11.50 15.23 -0.25
CA MET A 195 -11.77 16.64 0.00
C MET A 195 -12.97 16.82 0.96
N GLU A 196 -14.06 16.11 0.71
CA GLU A 196 -15.23 16.14 1.59
C GLU A 196 -14.88 15.70 3.02
N GLU A 197 -14.19 14.57 3.16
CA GLU A 197 -13.77 14.03 4.46
C GLU A 197 -12.75 14.91 5.20
N SER A 198 -11.90 15.65 4.48
CA SER A 198 -10.97 16.63 5.06
C SER A 198 -11.66 17.91 5.54
N GLY A 199 -12.92 18.13 5.13
CA GLY A 199 -13.66 19.36 5.38
C GLY A 199 -13.39 20.48 4.39
N ALA A 200 -12.59 20.25 3.35
CA ALA A 200 -12.39 21.17 2.24
C ALA A 200 -13.61 21.19 1.32
N LYS A 201 -13.88 22.34 0.70
CA LYS A 201 -14.98 22.54 -0.25
C LYS A 201 -14.45 22.44 -1.66
N LEU A 202 -14.84 21.38 -2.37
CA LEU A 202 -14.48 21.18 -3.77
C LEU A 202 -15.18 22.24 -4.66
N VAL A 203 -14.39 22.93 -5.49
CA VAL A 203 -14.84 23.78 -6.58
C VAL A 203 -14.31 23.21 -7.88
N GLU A 204 -15.21 22.58 -8.66
CA GLU A 204 -14.87 21.96 -9.93
C GLU A 204 -14.87 23.00 -11.05
N VAL A 205 -13.82 23.01 -11.89
CA VAL A 205 -13.70 23.93 -13.03
C VAL A 205 -13.51 23.18 -14.34
N GLY A 206 -13.89 23.81 -15.44
CA GLY A 206 -13.80 23.26 -16.78
C GLY A 206 -14.75 22.09 -17.03
N THR A 207 -14.37 21.24 -17.98
CA THR A 207 -15.12 20.05 -18.41
C THR A 207 -14.26 18.79 -18.25
N THR A 208 -14.81 17.62 -18.60
CA THR A 208 -14.08 16.34 -18.51
C THR A 208 -12.83 16.27 -19.40
N ASN A 209 -12.80 17.00 -20.50
CA ASN A 209 -11.73 16.95 -21.49
C ASN A 209 -11.01 18.29 -21.70
N LYS A 210 -11.57 19.41 -21.25
CA LYS A 210 -10.97 20.72 -21.41
C LYS A 210 -11.13 21.56 -20.17
N THR A 211 -10.02 22.13 -19.72
CA THR A 211 -9.98 23.17 -18.70
C THR A 211 -9.03 24.26 -19.16
N HIS A 212 -9.47 25.49 -19.09
CA HIS A 212 -8.72 26.66 -19.52
C HIS A 212 -8.35 27.54 -18.33
N LYS A 213 -7.40 28.42 -18.51
CA LYS A 213 -6.92 29.33 -17.47
C LYS A 213 -8.06 30.17 -16.88
N TYR A 214 -8.94 30.71 -17.72
CA TYR A 214 -10.08 31.50 -17.29
C TYR A 214 -11.08 30.76 -16.41
N ASP A 215 -11.21 29.41 -16.56
CA ASP A 215 -12.06 28.62 -15.69
C ASP A 215 -11.60 28.68 -14.23
N TYR A 216 -10.29 28.72 -13.99
CA TYR A 216 -9.73 28.89 -12.66
C TYR A 216 -9.84 30.35 -12.19
N GLU A 217 -9.55 31.34 -13.06
CA GLU A 217 -9.63 32.75 -12.74
C GLU A 217 -11.06 33.14 -12.28
N ASP A 218 -12.07 32.68 -12.99
CA ASP A 218 -13.51 32.96 -12.69
C ASP A 218 -13.99 32.27 -11.41
N ALA A 219 -13.35 31.16 -11.00
CA ALA A 219 -13.73 30.39 -9.83
C ALA A 219 -13.09 30.91 -8.52
N ILE A 220 -12.07 31.77 -8.60
CA ILE A 220 -11.39 32.31 -7.40
C ILE A 220 -12.34 33.21 -6.63
N SER A 221 -12.46 32.98 -5.33
CA SER A 221 -13.25 33.78 -4.39
C SER A 221 -12.44 34.13 -3.14
N GLU A 222 -13.01 34.94 -2.27
CA GLU A 222 -12.45 35.24 -0.93
C GLU A 222 -12.28 33.99 -0.06
N LYS A 223 -12.99 32.91 -0.36
CA LYS A 223 -12.95 31.64 0.36
C LYS A 223 -11.93 30.67 -0.21
N THR A 224 -11.34 30.95 -1.37
CA THR A 224 -10.37 30.09 -2.03
C THR A 224 -9.08 30.06 -1.23
N ALA A 225 -8.68 28.86 -0.78
CA ALA A 225 -7.42 28.62 -0.10
C ALA A 225 -6.38 27.97 -0.98
N MET A 226 -6.82 27.22 -2.02
CA MET A 226 -5.91 26.37 -2.77
C MET A 226 -6.40 26.15 -4.19
N VAL A 227 -5.46 26.10 -5.11
CA VAL A 227 -5.63 25.54 -6.46
C VAL A 227 -4.87 24.22 -6.48
N MET A 228 -5.57 23.14 -6.77
CA MET A 228 -4.99 21.80 -6.78
C MET A 228 -4.90 21.24 -8.19
N LYS A 229 -3.74 20.73 -8.55
CA LYS A 229 -3.49 19.94 -9.76
C LYS A 229 -3.29 18.49 -9.37
N VAL A 230 -3.95 17.57 -10.08
CA VAL A 230 -3.78 16.13 -9.90
C VAL A 230 -3.15 15.55 -11.15
N HIS A 231 -1.95 14.99 -10.99
CA HIS A 231 -1.24 14.37 -12.11
C HIS A 231 -1.87 13.05 -12.54
N THR A 232 -2.07 12.87 -13.83
CA THR A 232 -2.69 11.69 -14.41
C THR A 232 -1.64 10.62 -14.74
N SER A 233 -1.08 9.99 -13.71
CA SER A 233 0.04 9.04 -13.83
C SER A 233 -0.34 7.68 -14.46
N ASN A 234 -1.63 7.33 -14.50
CA ASN A 234 -2.09 5.99 -14.90
C ASN A 234 -3.07 5.96 -16.08
N PHE A 235 -3.41 7.10 -16.65
CA PHE A 235 -4.21 7.20 -17.87
C PHE A 235 -3.84 8.43 -18.67
N LYS A 236 -4.24 8.46 -19.95
CA LYS A 236 -4.11 9.63 -20.83
C LYS A 236 -5.46 9.92 -21.47
N THR A 237 -5.85 11.19 -21.48
CA THR A 237 -7.00 11.65 -22.25
C THR A 237 -6.53 12.07 -23.65
N ILE A 238 -7.07 11.43 -24.69
CA ILE A 238 -6.63 11.63 -26.07
C ILE A 238 -7.78 12.26 -26.88
N GLY A 239 -7.44 13.15 -27.79
CA GLY A 239 -8.39 13.80 -28.70
C GLY A 239 -8.49 15.32 -28.46
N PHE A 240 -9.71 15.84 -28.36
CA PHE A 240 -9.97 17.26 -28.13
C PHE A 240 -9.78 17.62 -26.66
N THR A 241 -8.55 17.72 -26.20
CA THR A 241 -8.19 17.99 -24.80
C THR A 241 -7.52 19.34 -24.65
N ALA A 242 -7.68 19.96 -23.49
CA ALA A 242 -6.91 21.12 -23.04
C ALA A 242 -6.70 21.03 -21.53
N GLU A 243 -5.49 21.28 -21.08
CA GLU A 243 -5.09 21.24 -19.69
C GLU A 243 -4.28 22.49 -19.35
N VAL A 244 -4.46 23.00 -18.12
CA VAL A 244 -3.67 24.15 -17.63
C VAL A 244 -2.39 23.61 -16.98
N SER A 245 -1.25 24.15 -17.38
CA SER A 245 0.03 23.78 -16.80
C SER A 245 0.16 24.27 -15.35
N LEU A 246 1.01 23.63 -14.57
CA LEU A 246 1.27 24.06 -13.19
C LEU A 246 1.77 25.50 -13.10
N LYS A 247 2.64 25.92 -14.04
CA LYS A 247 3.14 27.28 -14.11
C LYS A 247 2.02 28.30 -14.34
N GLU A 248 1.09 28.01 -15.24
CA GLU A 248 -0.08 28.88 -15.45
C GLU A 248 -0.97 28.94 -14.22
N LEU A 249 -1.16 27.81 -13.48
CA LEU A 249 -1.90 27.80 -12.22
C LEU A 249 -1.21 28.63 -11.14
N SER A 250 0.13 28.56 -11.04
CA SER A 250 0.91 29.38 -10.12
C SER A 250 0.76 30.88 -10.47
N ASP A 251 0.76 31.24 -11.76
CA ASP A 251 0.53 32.59 -12.19
C ASP A 251 -0.90 33.07 -11.86
N VAL A 252 -1.91 32.23 -12.05
CA VAL A 252 -3.31 32.53 -11.68
C VAL A 252 -3.44 32.78 -10.17
N ALA A 253 -2.88 31.91 -9.34
CA ALA A 253 -2.92 32.06 -7.89
C ALA A 253 -2.26 33.38 -7.45
N LYS A 254 -1.03 33.66 -7.90
CA LYS A 254 -0.27 34.84 -7.52
C LYS A 254 -0.89 36.15 -7.99
N ASN A 255 -1.49 36.19 -9.19
CA ASN A 255 -2.08 37.40 -9.76
C ASN A 255 -3.42 37.77 -9.12
N ASN A 256 -4.15 36.80 -8.54
CA ASN A 256 -5.46 37.04 -7.94
C ASN A 256 -5.38 37.28 -6.42
N LYS A 257 -4.63 36.46 -5.69
CA LYS A 257 -4.52 36.56 -4.24
C LYS A 257 -3.22 35.88 -3.76
N SER A 258 -2.43 36.57 -2.98
CA SER A 258 -1.08 36.11 -2.58
C SER A 258 -1.07 34.91 -1.62
N ASP A 259 -2.20 34.59 -1.00
CA ASP A 259 -2.32 33.52 0.00
C ASP A 259 -3.00 32.25 -0.53
N ILE A 260 -3.29 32.16 -1.83
CA ILE A 260 -3.77 30.94 -2.46
C ILE A 260 -2.59 29.98 -2.70
N LEU A 261 -2.63 28.81 -2.08
CA LEU A 261 -1.61 27.80 -2.25
C LEU A 261 -1.79 27.02 -3.56
N VAL A 262 -0.69 26.72 -4.22
CA VAL A 262 -0.64 25.84 -5.40
C VAL A 262 -0.15 24.48 -4.96
N TYR A 263 -1.02 23.48 -5.04
CA TYR A 263 -0.74 22.12 -4.62
C TYR A 263 -0.78 21.16 -5.80
N GLU A 264 0.27 20.35 -5.98
CA GLU A 264 0.25 19.25 -6.97
C GLU A 264 0.33 17.89 -6.29
N ASP A 265 -0.68 17.07 -6.56
CA ASP A 265 -0.67 15.64 -6.24
C ASP A 265 -0.11 14.85 -7.42
N LEU A 266 1.13 14.39 -7.30
CA LEU A 266 1.81 13.61 -8.34
C LEU A 266 1.36 12.13 -8.36
N GLY A 267 0.65 11.66 -7.34
CA GLY A 267 0.28 10.25 -7.23
C GLY A 267 1.50 9.35 -7.06
N SER A 268 2.06 8.85 -8.16
CA SER A 268 3.26 8.01 -8.12
C SER A 268 4.57 8.80 -8.08
N GLY A 269 4.67 9.97 -8.69
CA GLY A 269 5.82 10.88 -8.68
C GLY A 269 7.21 10.25 -8.83
N ALA A 270 8.16 11.01 -9.33
CA ALA A 270 9.54 10.57 -9.44
C ALA A 270 10.49 11.52 -8.70
N ILE A 271 11.51 10.98 -8.02
CA ILE A 271 12.64 11.77 -7.50
C ILE A 271 13.74 11.84 -8.55
N TYR A 272 13.98 10.73 -9.24
CA TYR A 272 14.98 10.62 -10.29
C TYR A 272 14.36 10.88 -11.66
N ASP A 273 15.05 11.65 -12.48
CA ASP A 273 14.61 11.98 -13.84
C ASP A 273 14.92 10.83 -14.81
N PHE A 274 13.95 9.97 -15.04
CA PHE A 274 14.05 8.85 -15.98
C PHE A 274 14.09 9.28 -17.47
N LYS A 275 13.66 10.51 -17.79
CA LYS A 275 13.68 11.04 -19.17
C LYS A 275 15.09 11.08 -19.73
N GLN A 276 16.11 11.25 -18.86
CA GLN A 276 17.53 11.21 -19.25
C GLN A 276 17.95 9.88 -19.90
N HIS A 277 17.18 8.81 -19.64
CA HIS A 277 17.40 7.47 -20.18
C HIS A 277 16.35 7.08 -21.22
N GLY A 278 15.53 8.02 -21.69
CA GLY A 278 14.47 7.74 -22.66
C GLY A 278 13.31 6.91 -22.08
N VAL A 279 13.14 6.90 -20.76
CA VAL A 279 12.10 6.12 -20.07
C VAL A 279 11.04 7.07 -19.49
N GLY A 280 9.85 7.06 -20.10
CA GLY A 280 8.69 7.81 -19.61
C GLY A 280 8.84 9.33 -19.70
N GLU A 281 7.80 10.02 -19.23
CA GLU A 281 7.73 11.49 -19.16
C GLU A 281 7.26 11.97 -17.78
N GLU A 282 7.44 11.14 -16.76
CA GLU A 282 6.97 11.42 -15.42
C GLU A 282 7.68 12.65 -14.83
N PRO A 283 6.95 13.65 -14.31
CA PRO A 283 7.56 14.82 -13.71
C PRO A 283 8.26 14.48 -12.41
N THR A 284 9.42 15.09 -12.18
CA THR A 284 10.09 14.97 -10.88
C THR A 284 9.53 15.97 -9.88
N VAL A 285 9.59 15.65 -8.57
CA VAL A 285 9.21 16.60 -7.50
C VAL A 285 9.95 17.93 -7.65
N LYS A 286 11.24 17.88 -7.99
CA LYS A 286 12.06 19.07 -8.20
C LYS A 286 11.56 19.96 -9.35
N GLU A 287 11.14 19.37 -10.46
CA GLU A 287 10.54 20.12 -11.58
C GLU A 287 9.23 20.77 -11.18
N VAL A 288 8.38 20.07 -10.43
CA VAL A 288 7.09 20.55 -9.97
C VAL A 288 7.25 21.74 -9.01
N LEU A 289 8.13 21.64 -8.03
CA LEU A 289 8.47 22.77 -7.14
C LEU A 289 9.02 23.97 -7.92
N LYS A 290 9.92 23.74 -8.88
CA LYS A 290 10.46 24.81 -9.74
C LYS A 290 9.39 25.47 -10.60
N ASN A 291 8.34 24.76 -10.99
CA ASN A 291 7.21 25.27 -11.77
C ASN A 291 6.19 26.02 -10.92
N GLY A 292 6.41 26.16 -9.62
CA GLY A 292 5.67 27.05 -8.73
C GLY A 292 4.61 26.37 -7.87
N ALA A 293 4.72 25.08 -7.63
CA ALA A 293 3.97 24.44 -6.56
C ALA A 293 4.51 24.86 -5.18
N ASP A 294 3.63 25.21 -4.27
CA ASP A 294 3.94 25.47 -2.86
C ASP A 294 3.97 24.15 -2.07
N ILE A 295 3.14 23.18 -2.46
CA ILE A 295 3.04 21.86 -1.83
C ILE A 295 3.02 20.80 -2.92
N VAL A 296 3.73 19.71 -2.66
CA VAL A 296 3.73 18.51 -3.53
C VAL A 296 3.52 17.27 -2.66
N SER A 297 2.60 16.40 -3.06
CA SER A 297 2.51 15.06 -2.50
C SER A 297 2.82 14.00 -3.54
N ASN A 298 3.51 12.96 -3.15
CA ASN A 298 3.77 11.83 -4.01
C ASN A 298 3.94 10.53 -3.21
N ARG A 299 3.92 9.42 -3.92
CA ARG A 299 4.38 8.15 -3.40
C ARG A 299 5.79 7.88 -3.89
N MET A 300 6.76 8.05 -3.01
CA MET A 300 8.15 7.70 -3.29
C MET A 300 8.26 6.19 -3.56
N GLN A 301 8.84 5.82 -4.71
CA GLN A 301 9.06 4.43 -5.11
C GLN A 301 10.50 4.24 -5.56
#